data_3aa863b58b489fd5260fd95ee080128c
#
_entry.id   3aa863b58b489fd5260fd95ee080128c
#
_cell.length_a   1.000
_cell.length_b   1.000
_cell.length_c   1.000
_cell.angle_alpha   90.00
_cell.angle_beta   90.00
_cell.angle_gamma   90.00
#
_symmetry.space_group_name_H-M   'P 1'
#
loop_
_entity.id
_entity.type
_entity.pdbx_description
1 polymer ?
#
loop_
_entity_poly.entity_id
_entity_poly.type
_entity_poly.pdbx_seq_one_letter_code
_entity_poly.pdbx_strand_id
1 'polypeptide(L)'
;MGDVAVLVVDDDFMVARIHTQFVERTPGFRVVGVASTGRAALDDIARLQPDLVLLDVHLPDITGIDVLRRLRADGNDVGVLMVTAAREADTVRAAASGGAVHYLVKPFDYEDLRVRLDTFRAAHLALSGSAAPAQHDIDAVFGAAAPASAASLPKGLSPETADAVLAALRASGELSAAECADTVGISRVSARRYLEHYVARGAASVRLQYGGAGRPERRYRTNS
;
A
#
# COMPACT_ATOMS: atom_id res chain seq x y z
N MET A 1 -16.51 -18.89 12.95
CA MET A 1 -16.10 -17.71 12.20
C MET A 1 -15.63 -18.22 10.85
N GLY A 2 -16.25 -17.77 9.75
CA GLY A 2 -15.90 -18.26 8.40
C GLY A 2 -14.64 -17.58 7.86
N ASP A 3 -14.01 -18.23 6.86
CA ASP A 3 -12.91 -17.64 6.13
C ASP A 3 -13.39 -16.48 5.26
N VAL A 4 -12.58 -15.43 5.12
CA VAL A 4 -12.81 -14.31 4.21
C VAL A 4 -12.79 -14.82 2.77
N ALA A 5 -13.87 -14.58 2.04
CA ALA A 5 -14.04 -15.02 0.65
C ALA A 5 -13.34 -14.02 -0.29
N VAL A 6 -12.37 -14.49 -1.07
CA VAL A 6 -11.56 -13.65 -1.97
C VAL A 6 -11.81 -14.01 -3.43
N LEU A 7 -12.11 -13.01 -4.26
CA LEU A 7 -12.08 -13.12 -5.72
C LEU A 7 -10.73 -12.59 -6.21
N VAL A 8 -10.04 -13.38 -7.03
CA VAL A 8 -8.78 -12.97 -7.68
C VAL A 8 -9.09 -12.54 -9.11
N VAL A 9 -8.62 -11.34 -9.51
CA VAL A 9 -8.83 -10.79 -10.85
C VAL A 9 -7.50 -10.36 -11.46
N ASP A 10 -7.07 -11.09 -12.46
CA ASP A 10 -5.80 -10.84 -13.18
C ASP A 10 -5.90 -11.51 -14.57
N ASP A 11 -5.50 -10.84 -15.63
CA ASP A 11 -5.56 -11.38 -16.99
C ASP A 11 -4.44 -12.38 -17.30
N ASP A 12 -3.34 -12.30 -16.55
CA ASP A 12 -2.25 -13.29 -16.61
C ASP A 12 -2.58 -14.51 -15.72
N PHE A 13 -2.88 -15.62 -16.35
CA PHE A 13 -3.20 -16.89 -15.66
C PHE A 13 -2.12 -17.32 -14.65
N MET A 14 -0.84 -17.13 -14.98
CA MET A 14 0.26 -17.52 -14.07
C MET A 14 0.30 -16.62 -12.85
N VAL A 15 0.08 -15.33 -13.02
CA VAL A 15 0.01 -14.35 -11.93
C VAL A 15 -1.22 -14.62 -11.06
N ALA A 16 -2.40 -14.80 -11.66
CA ALA A 16 -3.62 -15.17 -10.96
C ALA A 16 -3.44 -16.44 -10.10
N ARG A 17 -2.74 -17.45 -10.64
CA ARG A 17 -2.42 -18.68 -9.91
C ARG A 17 -1.51 -18.44 -8.73
N ILE A 18 -0.49 -17.60 -8.86
CA ILE A 18 0.41 -17.24 -7.76
C ILE A 18 -0.38 -16.47 -6.67
N HIS A 19 -1.20 -15.52 -7.05
CA HIS A 19 -2.04 -14.78 -6.11
C HIS A 19 -3.03 -15.70 -5.38
N THR A 20 -3.65 -16.64 -6.10
CA THR A 20 -4.51 -17.67 -5.52
C THR A 20 -3.76 -18.47 -4.45
N GLN A 21 -2.57 -18.97 -4.77
CA GLN A 21 -1.74 -19.71 -3.80
C GLN A 21 -1.36 -18.87 -2.58
N PHE A 22 -1.08 -17.58 -2.76
CA PHE A 22 -0.77 -16.68 -1.66
C PHE A 22 -1.98 -16.48 -0.73
N VAL A 23 -3.18 -16.28 -1.30
CA VAL A 23 -4.42 -16.15 -0.53
C VAL A 23 -4.72 -17.43 0.23
N GLU A 24 -4.71 -18.59 -0.44
CA GLU A 24 -5.02 -19.89 0.17
C GLU A 24 -4.01 -20.30 1.24
N ARG A 25 -2.76 -19.86 1.13
CA ARG A 25 -1.73 -20.07 2.15
C ARG A 25 -1.95 -19.21 3.40
N THR A 26 -2.75 -18.15 3.32
CA THR A 26 -2.98 -17.23 4.43
C THR A 26 -4.17 -17.73 5.28
N PRO A 27 -3.98 -18.07 6.57
CA PRO A 27 -5.04 -18.60 7.41
C PRO A 27 -6.22 -17.63 7.55
N GLY A 28 -7.45 -18.15 7.37
CA GLY A 28 -8.68 -17.39 7.47
C GLY A 28 -9.09 -16.69 6.18
N PHE A 29 -8.50 -17.09 5.05
CA PHE A 29 -8.89 -16.69 3.71
C PHE A 29 -9.15 -17.90 2.82
N ARG A 30 -10.06 -17.75 1.86
CA ARG A 30 -10.33 -18.75 0.82
C ARG A 30 -10.61 -18.06 -0.50
N VAL A 31 -10.14 -18.62 -1.61
CA VAL A 31 -10.47 -18.13 -2.94
C VAL A 31 -11.82 -18.70 -3.37
N VAL A 32 -12.73 -17.83 -3.82
CA VAL A 32 -14.09 -18.22 -4.27
C VAL A 32 -14.23 -18.17 -5.78
N GLY A 33 -13.28 -17.54 -6.48
CA GLY A 33 -13.28 -17.48 -7.93
C GLY A 33 -12.04 -16.78 -8.46
N VAL A 34 -11.82 -16.92 -9.76
CA VAL A 34 -10.76 -16.24 -10.52
C VAL A 34 -11.38 -15.70 -11.79
N ALA A 35 -11.22 -14.40 -12.05
CA ALA A 35 -11.68 -13.74 -13.27
C ALA A 35 -10.48 -13.16 -14.05
N SER A 36 -10.55 -13.21 -15.38
CA SER A 36 -9.49 -12.71 -16.26
C SER A 36 -9.84 -11.40 -16.98
N THR A 37 -11.03 -10.85 -16.74
CA THR A 37 -11.50 -9.61 -17.34
C THR A 37 -12.30 -8.79 -16.33
N GLY A 38 -12.39 -7.48 -16.54
CA GLY A 38 -13.13 -6.61 -15.64
C GLY A 38 -14.63 -6.87 -15.67
N ARG A 39 -15.21 -7.25 -16.82
CA ARG A 39 -16.64 -7.63 -16.90
C ARG A 39 -16.93 -8.92 -16.18
N ALA A 40 -16.10 -9.97 -16.40
CA ALA A 40 -16.24 -11.22 -15.65
C ALA A 40 -16.09 -10.99 -14.14
N ALA A 41 -15.21 -10.10 -13.72
CA ALA A 41 -15.06 -9.73 -12.32
C ALA A 41 -16.35 -9.13 -11.74
N LEU A 42 -17.01 -8.20 -12.45
CA LEU A 42 -18.30 -7.61 -12.01
C LEU A 42 -19.39 -8.67 -11.89
N ASP A 43 -19.52 -9.58 -12.88
CA ASP A 43 -20.48 -10.67 -12.87
C ASP A 43 -20.21 -11.64 -11.70
N ASP A 44 -18.94 -12.00 -11.48
CA ASP A 44 -18.55 -12.89 -10.39
C ASP A 44 -18.72 -12.24 -9.01
N ILE A 45 -18.45 -10.94 -8.85
CA ILE A 45 -18.72 -10.21 -7.61
C ILE A 45 -20.24 -10.26 -7.28
N ALA A 46 -21.09 -10.00 -8.26
CA ALA A 46 -22.53 -10.03 -8.07
C ALA A 46 -23.04 -11.44 -7.69
N ARG A 47 -22.47 -12.48 -8.29
CA ARG A 47 -22.85 -13.88 -8.09
C ARG A 47 -22.27 -14.51 -6.84
N LEU A 48 -20.98 -14.30 -6.59
CA LEU A 48 -20.22 -14.97 -5.53
C LEU A 48 -20.23 -14.21 -4.21
N GLN A 49 -20.51 -12.91 -4.26
CA GLN A 49 -20.51 -11.98 -3.13
C GLN A 49 -19.25 -12.13 -2.24
N PRO A 50 -18.04 -11.95 -2.80
CA PRO A 50 -16.82 -12.04 -2.04
C PRO A 50 -16.74 -10.91 -1.00
N ASP A 51 -15.97 -11.16 0.07
CA ASP A 51 -15.66 -10.13 1.06
C ASP A 51 -14.54 -9.20 0.59
N LEU A 52 -13.63 -9.74 -0.25
CA LEU A 52 -12.45 -9.03 -0.79
C LEU A 52 -12.23 -9.39 -2.25
N VAL A 53 -11.87 -8.39 -3.05
CA VAL A 53 -11.41 -8.57 -4.43
C VAL A 53 -9.95 -8.17 -4.52
N LEU A 54 -9.09 -9.09 -4.96
CA LEU A 54 -7.71 -8.81 -5.35
C LEU A 54 -7.72 -8.47 -6.84
N LEU A 55 -7.58 -7.19 -7.19
CA LEU A 55 -7.94 -6.65 -8.49
C LEU A 55 -6.73 -6.03 -9.21
N ASP A 56 -6.35 -6.60 -10.34
CA ASP A 56 -5.36 -5.97 -11.20
C ASP A 56 -5.93 -4.71 -11.87
N VAL A 57 -5.07 -3.72 -12.06
CA VAL A 57 -5.42 -2.47 -12.76
C VAL A 57 -5.51 -2.69 -14.27
N HIS A 58 -4.61 -3.50 -14.83
CA HIS A 58 -4.52 -3.72 -16.25
C HIS A 58 -5.29 -4.97 -16.66
N LEU A 59 -6.50 -4.79 -17.14
CA LEU A 59 -7.36 -5.86 -17.65
C LEU A 59 -7.67 -5.60 -19.15
N PRO A 60 -7.96 -6.64 -19.93
CA PRO A 60 -8.00 -6.53 -21.40
C PRO A 60 -9.24 -5.79 -21.94
N ASP A 61 -10.30 -5.65 -21.14
CA ASP A 61 -11.58 -5.07 -21.58
C ASP A 61 -11.89 -3.71 -20.95
N ILE A 62 -11.86 -3.61 -19.64
CA ILE A 62 -12.01 -2.38 -18.85
C ILE A 62 -10.96 -2.38 -17.74
N THR A 63 -10.48 -1.20 -17.35
CA THR A 63 -9.46 -1.12 -16.29
C THR A 63 -10.01 -1.54 -14.92
N GLY A 64 -9.15 -2.06 -14.03
CA GLY A 64 -9.54 -2.35 -12.64
C GLY A 64 -10.04 -1.10 -11.90
N ILE A 65 -9.55 0.09 -12.27
CA ILE A 65 -10.09 1.36 -11.75
C ILE A 65 -11.55 1.57 -12.19
N ASP A 66 -11.89 1.23 -13.42
CA ASP A 66 -13.27 1.35 -13.91
C ASP A 66 -14.18 0.30 -13.26
N VAL A 67 -13.67 -0.91 -13.00
CA VAL A 67 -14.38 -1.92 -12.19
C VAL A 67 -14.70 -1.35 -10.81
N LEU A 68 -13.70 -0.81 -10.10
CA LEU A 68 -13.88 -0.21 -8.78
C LEU A 68 -14.91 0.94 -8.79
N ARG A 69 -14.83 1.84 -9.77
CA ARG A 69 -15.78 2.95 -9.92
C ARG A 69 -17.21 2.46 -10.12
N ARG A 70 -17.43 1.43 -10.96
CA ARG A 70 -18.75 0.85 -11.19
C ARG A 70 -19.30 0.21 -9.91
N LEU A 71 -18.50 -0.58 -9.19
CA LEU A 71 -18.91 -1.15 -7.91
C LEU A 71 -19.41 -0.07 -6.95
N ARG A 72 -18.68 1.03 -6.79
CA ARG A 72 -19.09 2.13 -5.89
C ARG A 72 -20.31 2.89 -6.41
N ALA A 73 -20.45 3.07 -7.73
CA ALA A 73 -21.64 3.66 -8.34
C ALA A 73 -22.91 2.82 -8.13
N ASP A 74 -22.75 1.49 -8.09
CA ASP A 74 -23.83 0.53 -7.82
C ASP A 74 -24.09 0.32 -6.31
N GLY A 75 -23.41 1.07 -5.45
CA GLY A 75 -23.52 0.94 -3.98
C GLY A 75 -22.93 -0.34 -3.42
N ASN A 76 -22.03 -1.00 -4.16
CA ASN A 76 -21.35 -2.20 -3.69
C ASN A 76 -20.09 -1.83 -2.91
N ASP A 77 -20.07 -2.14 -1.61
CA ASP A 77 -18.98 -1.80 -0.67
C ASP A 77 -17.97 -2.94 -0.47
N VAL A 78 -17.92 -3.93 -1.37
CA VAL A 78 -16.93 -5.00 -1.31
C VAL A 78 -15.52 -4.44 -1.13
N GLY A 79 -14.72 -5.08 -0.26
CA GLY A 79 -13.32 -4.70 -0.08
C GLY A 79 -12.54 -4.89 -1.38
N VAL A 80 -11.74 -3.89 -1.79
CA VAL A 80 -10.91 -3.99 -2.99
C VAL A 80 -9.46 -3.70 -2.64
N LEU A 81 -8.59 -4.68 -2.90
CA LEU A 81 -7.14 -4.54 -2.86
C LEU A 81 -6.66 -4.44 -4.30
N MET A 82 -6.21 -3.24 -4.69
CA MET A 82 -5.68 -3.01 -6.03
C MET A 82 -4.27 -3.57 -6.16
N VAL A 83 -4.03 -4.32 -7.23
CA VAL A 83 -2.70 -4.87 -7.58
C VAL A 83 -2.29 -4.30 -8.93
N THR A 84 -1.05 -3.83 -9.08
CA THR A 84 -0.63 -3.22 -10.34
C THR A 84 0.88 -3.21 -10.53
N ALA A 85 1.34 -3.27 -11.77
CA ALA A 85 2.73 -2.97 -12.13
C ALA A 85 3.05 -1.47 -12.11
N ALA A 86 2.03 -0.60 -12.14
CA ALA A 86 2.19 0.84 -12.28
C ALA A 86 2.50 1.52 -10.94
N ARG A 87 3.60 2.28 -10.91
CA ARG A 87 3.94 3.20 -9.83
C ARG A 87 3.46 4.63 -10.12
N GLU A 88 2.53 4.77 -11.04
CA GLU A 88 2.02 6.07 -11.44
C GLU A 88 1.17 6.69 -10.33
N ALA A 89 1.56 7.88 -9.90
CA ALA A 89 0.88 8.58 -8.81
C ALA A 89 -0.61 8.80 -9.10
N ASP A 90 -0.99 8.92 -10.36
CA ASP A 90 -2.38 9.13 -10.78
C ASP A 90 -3.22 7.86 -10.63
N THR A 91 -2.66 6.67 -10.90
CA THR A 91 -3.31 5.37 -10.67
C THR A 91 -3.53 5.13 -9.18
N VAL A 92 -2.53 5.43 -8.35
CA VAL A 92 -2.65 5.32 -6.88
C VAL A 92 -3.73 6.27 -6.35
N ARG A 93 -3.75 7.51 -6.81
CA ARG A 93 -4.78 8.49 -6.41
C ARG A 93 -6.17 8.07 -6.88
N ALA A 94 -6.30 7.56 -8.10
CA ALA A 94 -7.58 7.08 -8.62
C ALA A 94 -8.12 5.89 -7.83
N ALA A 95 -7.25 4.94 -7.44
CA ALA A 95 -7.62 3.81 -6.58
C ALA A 95 -8.06 4.28 -5.19
N ALA A 96 -7.29 5.17 -4.56
CA ALA A 96 -7.62 5.73 -3.24
C ALA A 96 -8.93 6.53 -3.26
N SER A 97 -9.12 7.40 -4.25
CA SER A 97 -10.36 8.18 -4.43
C SER A 97 -11.56 7.31 -4.78
N GLY A 98 -11.34 6.16 -5.41
CA GLY A 98 -12.35 5.17 -5.75
C GLY A 98 -12.77 4.29 -4.58
N GLY A 99 -12.18 4.45 -3.39
CA GLY A 99 -12.49 3.64 -2.20
C GLY A 99 -11.86 2.24 -2.22
N ALA A 100 -10.68 2.08 -2.83
CA ALA A 100 -9.85 0.90 -2.62
C ALA A 100 -9.36 0.85 -1.17
N VAL A 101 -9.44 -0.34 -0.55
CA VAL A 101 -9.02 -0.52 0.85
C VAL A 101 -7.50 -0.52 0.96
N HIS A 102 -6.83 -1.16 0.00
CA HIS A 102 -5.37 -1.28 -0.05
C HIS A 102 -4.86 -1.22 -1.50
N TYR A 103 -3.55 -0.97 -1.62
CA TYR A 103 -2.84 -0.92 -2.89
C TYR A 103 -1.52 -1.69 -2.79
N LEU A 104 -1.20 -2.49 -3.81
CA LEU A 104 0.00 -3.33 -3.85
C LEU A 104 0.67 -3.23 -5.23
N VAL A 105 1.96 -2.92 -5.24
CA VAL A 105 2.74 -2.74 -6.48
C VAL A 105 3.53 -4.00 -6.80
N LYS A 106 3.31 -4.57 -7.99
CA LYS A 106 4.11 -5.69 -8.56
C LYS A 106 5.55 -5.23 -8.90
N PRO A 107 6.58 -6.05 -8.67
CA PRO A 107 6.54 -7.35 -8.03
C PRO A 107 6.49 -7.23 -6.51
N PHE A 108 5.70 -8.07 -5.87
CA PHE A 108 5.61 -8.19 -4.41
C PHE A 108 5.79 -9.65 -3.99
N ASP A 109 6.16 -9.87 -2.75
CA ASP A 109 6.29 -11.20 -2.19
C ASP A 109 5.04 -11.59 -1.35
N TYR A 110 5.04 -12.83 -0.86
CA TYR A 110 3.95 -13.35 -0.04
C TYR A 110 3.71 -12.49 1.22
N GLU A 111 4.77 -12.04 1.87
CA GLU A 111 4.65 -11.25 3.10
C GLU A 111 4.00 -9.88 2.86
N ASP A 112 4.30 -9.27 1.71
CA ASP A 112 3.68 -8.00 1.31
C ASP A 112 2.16 -8.13 1.17
N LEU A 113 1.68 -9.21 0.55
CA LEU A 113 0.25 -9.50 0.43
C LEU A 113 -0.35 -9.91 1.77
N ARG A 114 0.31 -10.79 2.54
CA ARG A 114 -0.16 -11.27 3.83
C ARG A 114 -0.47 -10.14 4.80
N VAL A 115 0.42 -9.17 4.93
CA VAL A 115 0.23 -8.00 5.82
C VAL A 115 -1.06 -7.24 5.46
N ARG A 116 -1.38 -7.10 4.17
CA ARG A 116 -2.59 -6.39 3.72
C ARG A 116 -3.85 -7.22 3.95
N LEU A 117 -3.77 -8.52 3.72
CA LEU A 117 -4.86 -9.46 4.03
C LEU A 117 -5.16 -9.47 5.52
N ASP A 118 -4.14 -9.58 6.38
CA ASP A 118 -4.31 -9.56 7.83
C ASP A 118 -4.94 -8.24 8.31
N THR A 119 -4.50 -7.11 7.75
CA THR A 119 -5.08 -5.78 8.06
C THR A 119 -6.55 -5.70 7.63
N PHE A 120 -6.88 -6.15 6.43
CA PHE A 120 -8.25 -6.21 5.95
C PHE A 120 -9.12 -7.09 6.86
N ARG A 121 -8.65 -8.29 7.21
CA ARG A 121 -9.38 -9.21 8.07
C ARG A 121 -9.67 -8.63 9.44
N ALA A 122 -8.71 -7.96 10.07
CA ALA A 122 -8.90 -7.30 11.35
C ALA A 122 -10.03 -6.24 11.28
N ALA A 123 -10.02 -5.39 10.25
CA ALA A 123 -11.04 -4.38 10.02
C ALA A 123 -12.42 -5.01 9.70
N HIS A 124 -12.45 -6.02 8.83
CA HIS A 124 -13.67 -6.74 8.44
C HIS A 124 -14.35 -7.42 9.66
N LEU A 125 -13.56 -8.04 10.53
CA LEU A 125 -14.07 -8.69 11.75
C LEU A 125 -14.58 -7.68 12.77
N ALA A 126 -13.90 -6.53 12.93
CA ALA A 126 -14.36 -5.47 13.81
C ALA A 126 -15.72 -4.91 13.39
N LEU A 127 -15.96 -4.76 12.09
CA LEU A 127 -17.24 -4.30 11.55
C LEU A 127 -18.35 -5.37 11.60
N SER A 128 -18.01 -6.64 11.42
CA SER A 128 -18.97 -7.75 11.38
C SER A 128 -19.40 -8.24 12.78
N GLY A 129 -18.61 -7.94 13.82
CA GLY A 129 -18.75 -8.50 15.17
C GLY A 129 -19.44 -7.61 16.20
N SER A 130 -19.79 -6.38 15.90
CA SER A 130 -20.27 -5.42 16.91
C SER A 130 -21.58 -4.75 16.52
N ALA A 131 -22.58 -4.87 17.37
CA ALA A 131 -23.80 -4.05 17.30
C ALA A 131 -23.51 -2.55 17.63
N ALA A 132 -22.33 -2.24 18.17
CA ALA A 132 -21.75 -0.91 18.34
C ALA A 132 -20.21 -1.06 18.34
N PRO A 133 -19.50 -0.68 17.28
CA PRO A 133 -18.04 -0.73 17.26
C PRO A 133 -17.48 0.16 18.36
N ALA A 134 -16.53 -0.36 19.13
CA ALA A 134 -15.81 0.45 20.12
C ALA A 134 -14.94 1.50 19.41
N GLN A 135 -14.61 2.61 20.07
CA GLN A 135 -13.83 3.70 19.46
C GLN A 135 -12.51 3.20 18.84
N HIS A 136 -11.83 2.23 19.47
CA HIS A 136 -10.60 1.66 18.92
C HIS A 136 -10.81 0.87 17.61
N ASP A 137 -12.00 0.26 17.41
CA ASP A 137 -12.36 -0.42 16.17
C ASP A 137 -12.61 0.59 15.05
N ILE A 138 -13.25 1.72 15.40
CA ILE A 138 -13.44 2.87 14.53
C ILE A 138 -12.08 3.46 14.15
N ASP A 139 -11.19 3.69 15.12
CA ASP A 139 -9.86 4.23 14.89
C ASP A 139 -8.99 3.27 14.04
N ALA A 140 -9.16 1.96 14.18
CA ALA A 140 -8.50 0.96 13.33
C ALA A 140 -8.99 1.01 11.87
N VAL A 141 -10.28 1.24 11.65
CA VAL A 141 -10.87 1.36 10.31
C VAL A 141 -10.48 2.69 9.66
N PHE A 142 -10.57 3.81 10.38
CA PHE A 142 -10.23 5.13 9.87
C PHE A 142 -8.73 5.42 9.93
N GLY A 143 -8.00 4.83 10.86
CA GLY A 143 -6.54 4.89 10.92
C GLY A 143 -5.85 4.09 9.81
N ALA A 144 -6.51 3.06 9.26
CA ALA A 144 -6.02 2.34 8.08
C ALA A 144 -6.16 3.15 6.78
N ALA A 145 -6.97 4.23 6.76
CA ALA A 145 -7.05 5.18 5.65
C ALA A 145 -5.94 6.25 5.69
N ALA A 146 -5.23 6.41 6.81
CA ALA A 146 -3.93 7.08 6.80
C ALA A 146 -2.92 6.16 6.11
N PRO A 147 -2.00 6.69 5.26
CA PRO A 147 -1.03 5.84 4.60
C PRO A 147 -0.32 4.99 5.65
N ALA A 148 -0.61 3.69 5.64
CA ALA A 148 0.00 2.73 6.53
C ALA A 148 1.50 2.70 6.23
N SER A 149 2.25 3.36 7.04
CA SER A 149 3.68 3.31 7.01
C SER A 149 4.27 3.10 8.40
N ALA A 150 3.75 2.08 9.07
CA ALA A 150 4.52 1.30 10.02
C ALA A 150 4.87 -0.03 9.33
N ALA A 151 5.36 0.00 8.09
CA ALA A 151 5.81 -1.19 7.39
C ALA A 151 7.27 -0.99 7.03
N SER A 152 8.05 -1.97 7.42
CA SER A 152 9.40 -2.35 7.06
C SER A 152 10.17 -1.34 6.19
N LEU A 153 11.28 -0.89 6.73
CA LEU A 153 12.31 -0.19 5.96
C LEU A 153 12.63 -1.00 4.70
N PRO A 154 12.85 -0.35 3.55
CA PRO A 154 13.26 -1.02 2.33
C PRO A 154 14.46 -1.94 2.56
N LYS A 155 14.53 -3.07 1.83
CA LYS A 155 15.64 -4.04 1.94
C LYS A 155 16.99 -3.33 2.02
N GLY A 156 17.77 -3.61 3.06
CA GLY A 156 19.09 -3.02 3.33
C GLY A 156 19.07 -1.72 4.13
N LEU A 157 17.95 -1.36 4.73
CA LEU A 157 17.86 -0.30 5.74
C LEU A 157 17.51 -0.93 7.09
N SER A 158 18.20 -0.53 8.16
CA SER A 158 17.94 -1.02 9.53
C SER A 158 17.09 -0.02 10.31
N PRO A 159 16.23 -0.47 11.24
CA PRO A 159 15.44 0.40 12.10
C PRO A 159 16.30 1.36 12.93
N GLU A 160 17.40 0.85 13.50
CA GLU A 160 18.30 1.64 14.35
C GLU A 160 18.92 2.81 13.57
N THR A 161 19.35 2.54 12.33
CA THR A 161 19.92 3.60 11.48
C THR A 161 18.84 4.57 11.01
N ALA A 162 17.61 4.10 10.78
CA ALA A 162 16.49 4.96 10.44
C ALA A 162 16.20 5.96 11.57
N ASP A 163 16.12 5.47 12.82
CA ASP A 163 15.90 6.31 13.99
C ASP A 163 17.02 7.33 14.18
N ALA A 164 18.28 6.93 13.97
CA ALA A 164 19.43 7.82 14.04
C ALA A 164 19.37 8.93 12.96
N VAL A 165 19.01 8.58 11.73
CA VAL A 165 18.84 9.55 10.63
C VAL A 165 17.70 10.54 10.94
N LEU A 166 16.57 10.06 11.46
CA LEU A 166 15.45 10.91 11.82
C LEU A 166 15.79 11.84 13.00
N ALA A 167 16.51 11.33 14.00
CA ALA A 167 17.00 12.13 15.12
C ALA A 167 17.97 13.23 14.65
N ALA A 168 18.93 12.89 13.78
CA ALA A 168 19.85 13.86 13.19
C ALA A 168 19.12 14.95 12.39
N LEU A 169 18.11 14.56 11.60
CA LEU A 169 17.31 15.51 10.82
C LEU A 169 16.50 16.46 11.70
N ARG A 170 15.91 15.95 12.81
CA ARG A 170 15.18 16.76 13.78
C ARG A 170 16.10 17.73 14.53
N ALA A 171 17.27 17.27 14.94
CA ALA A 171 18.23 18.09 15.69
C ALA A 171 18.81 19.24 14.85
N SER A 172 19.04 19.02 13.56
CA SER A 172 19.64 20.01 12.65
C SER A 172 18.60 20.89 11.93
N GLY A 173 17.32 20.51 11.99
CA GLY A 173 16.24 21.19 11.27
C GLY A 173 16.25 20.95 9.75
N GLU A 174 17.43 20.99 9.13
CA GLU A 174 17.65 20.72 7.70
C GLU A 174 19.05 20.17 7.45
N LEU A 175 19.13 19.08 6.64
CA LEU A 175 20.39 18.41 6.30
C LEU A 175 20.45 18.05 4.81
N SER A 176 21.64 18.04 4.23
CA SER A 176 21.95 17.30 3.00
C SER A 176 22.24 15.83 3.30
N ALA A 177 22.26 14.99 2.26
CA ALA A 177 22.66 13.59 2.43
C ALA A 177 24.13 13.40 2.86
N ALA A 178 24.98 14.35 2.56
CA ALA A 178 26.38 14.33 3.00
C ALA A 178 26.48 14.64 4.49
N GLU A 179 25.89 15.75 4.94
CA GLU A 179 25.86 16.15 6.35
C GLU A 179 25.19 15.08 7.23
N CYS A 180 24.10 14.47 6.76
CA CYS A 180 23.46 13.36 7.45
C CYS A 180 24.36 12.13 7.56
N ALA A 181 25.09 11.79 6.49
CA ALA A 181 26.05 10.70 6.47
C ALA A 181 27.17 10.89 7.51
N ASP A 182 27.72 12.10 7.56
CA ASP A 182 28.79 12.47 8.53
C ASP A 182 28.26 12.43 9.98
N THR A 183 27.02 12.90 10.22
CA THR A 183 26.43 12.94 11.56
C THR A 183 26.10 11.53 12.10
N VAL A 184 25.61 10.63 11.23
CA VAL A 184 25.14 9.29 11.62
C VAL A 184 26.24 8.23 11.47
N GLY A 185 27.34 8.53 10.79
CA GLY A 185 28.43 7.58 10.55
C GLY A 185 28.10 6.52 9.49
N ILE A 186 27.35 6.87 8.47
CA ILE A 186 26.95 5.98 7.37
C ILE A 186 27.41 6.51 6.01
N SER A 187 27.28 5.70 4.95
CA SER A 187 27.61 6.19 3.61
C SER A 187 26.59 7.25 3.14
N ARG A 188 27.04 8.23 2.31
CA ARG A 188 26.16 9.22 1.69
C ARG A 188 25.02 8.59 0.89
N VAL A 189 25.27 7.43 0.25
CA VAL A 189 24.26 6.67 -0.49
C VAL A 189 23.21 6.12 0.45
N SER A 190 23.62 5.56 1.58
CA SER A 190 22.71 5.07 2.62
C SER A 190 21.91 6.21 3.23
N ALA A 191 22.56 7.29 3.65
CA ALA A 191 21.89 8.48 4.20
C ALA A 191 20.80 9.00 3.25
N ARG A 192 21.13 9.11 1.96
CA ARG A 192 20.16 9.53 0.95
C ARG A 192 18.96 8.58 0.85
N ARG A 193 19.16 7.25 0.91
CA ARG A 193 18.07 6.26 0.87
C ARG A 193 17.12 6.40 2.07
N TYR A 194 17.64 6.63 3.27
CA TYR A 194 16.82 6.89 4.45
C TYR A 194 16.06 8.22 4.35
N LEU A 195 16.71 9.30 3.92
CA LEU A 195 16.09 10.62 3.76
C LEU A 195 14.98 10.59 2.69
N GLU A 196 15.21 9.97 1.54
CA GLU A 196 14.20 9.77 0.49
C GLU A 196 13.04 8.88 0.98
N HIS A 197 13.32 7.89 1.83
CA HIS A 197 12.29 7.10 2.46
C HIS A 197 11.39 7.98 3.36
N TYR A 198 11.94 8.87 4.17
CA TYR A 198 11.15 9.80 4.98
C TYR A 198 10.37 10.82 4.15
N VAL A 199 10.90 11.27 3.02
CA VAL A 199 10.17 12.13 2.08
C VAL A 199 8.99 11.37 1.45
N ALA A 200 9.19 10.14 1.01
CA ALA A 200 8.14 9.31 0.43
C ALA A 200 7.00 9.02 1.44
N ARG A 201 7.31 9.06 2.75
CA ARG A 201 6.34 8.89 3.85
C ARG A 201 5.71 10.19 4.33
N GLY A 202 6.05 11.32 3.75
CA GLY A 202 5.57 12.61 4.21
C GLY A 202 6.12 13.05 5.57
N ALA A 203 7.07 12.31 6.16
CA ALA A 203 7.72 12.67 7.42
C ALA A 203 8.82 13.73 7.23
N ALA A 204 9.31 13.89 6.00
CA ALA A 204 10.24 14.92 5.63
C ALA A 204 9.87 15.53 4.27
N SER A 205 10.39 16.73 4.00
CA SER A 205 10.32 17.41 2.70
C SER A 205 11.72 17.62 2.14
N VAL A 206 11.80 17.73 0.82
CA VAL A 206 13.07 18.02 0.11
C VAL A 206 12.94 19.31 -0.68
N ARG A 207 13.96 20.16 -0.59
CA ARG A 207 14.12 21.32 -1.46
C ARG A 207 15.44 21.24 -2.21
N LEU A 208 15.51 21.90 -3.36
CA LEU A 208 16.76 22.06 -4.11
C LEU A 208 17.42 23.38 -3.71
N GLN A 209 18.68 23.30 -3.31
CA GLN A 209 19.49 24.48 -3.04
C GLN A 209 20.38 24.73 -4.24
N TYR A 210 20.23 25.91 -4.84
CA TYR A 210 21.03 26.42 -5.93
C TYR A 210 22.05 27.42 -5.35
N GLY A 211 23.34 27.30 -5.58
CA GLY A 211 24.29 28.24 -4.99
C GLY A 211 25.77 27.94 -5.21
N GLY A 212 26.14 27.06 -6.14
CA GLY A 212 27.54 26.75 -6.48
C GLY A 212 27.71 26.29 -7.92
N ALA A 213 28.96 26.24 -8.42
CA ALA A 213 29.29 25.62 -9.70
C ALA A 213 29.07 24.09 -9.58
N GLY A 214 27.87 23.59 -9.94
CA GLY A 214 27.54 22.16 -9.87
C GLY A 214 26.03 21.89 -9.92
N ARG A 215 25.67 20.60 -9.77
CA ARG A 215 24.26 20.19 -9.67
C ARG A 215 23.65 20.73 -8.37
N PRO A 216 22.35 21.13 -8.38
CA PRO A 216 21.64 21.56 -7.19
C PRO A 216 21.72 20.51 -6.07
N GLU A 217 21.97 20.95 -4.85
CA GLU A 217 22.02 20.07 -3.68
C GLU A 217 20.62 19.86 -3.12
N ARG A 218 20.31 18.60 -2.75
CA ARG A 218 19.06 18.27 -2.08
C ARG A 218 19.20 18.49 -0.58
N ARG A 219 18.35 19.33 -0.02
CA ARG A 219 18.23 19.60 1.41
C ARG A 219 16.93 19.00 1.92
N TYR A 220 17.01 18.28 3.02
CA TYR A 220 15.89 17.56 3.65
C TYR A 220 15.57 18.18 5.00
N ARG A 221 14.29 18.36 5.31
CA ARG A 221 13.83 18.83 6.62
C ARG A 221 12.61 18.03 7.06
N THR A 222 12.40 17.88 8.39
CA THR A 222 11.20 17.27 8.94
C THR A 222 9.97 18.11 8.63
N ASN A 223 8.86 17.45 8.33
CA ASN A 223 7.55 18.07 8.37
C ASN A 223 7.08 18.02 9.83
N SER A 224 6.81 19.19 10.39
CA SER A 224 6.26 19.34 11.76
C SER A 224 4.87 18.76 11.83
#